data_3dd629286c303ae6167b95bd97a9ae0d
#
_entry.id   3dd629286c303ae6167b95bd97a9ae0d
#
_cell.length_a   1.000
_cell.length_b   1.000
_cell.length_c   1.000
_cell.angle_alpha   90.00
_cell.angle_beta   90.00
_cell.angle_gamma   90.00
#
_symmetry.space_group_name_H-M   'P 1'
#
loop_
_entity.id
_entity.type
_entity.pdbx_description
1 polymer ?
#
loop_
_entity_poly.entity_id
_entity_poly.type
_entity_poly.pdbx_seq_one_letter_code
_entity_poly.pdbx_strand_id
1 'polypeptide(L)'
;MIKYIFIIFFITSIDLAEIENARDLMEEGKFKEAMEELMPAARSGNADAEELIGIMYAMGLGVERDDVRAFEWYLRSSMKGHPGAQSGVGWYYEIGRGLPAPDLVRAYMWYGLSAIGGDPDAAISQEEVIKKMTPEQIEKAHILIKDYKSWIYPFR
;
A
#
# COMPACT_ATOMS: atom_id res chain seq x y z
N MET A 1 -8.85 -14.61 -30.53
CA MET A 1 -9.12 -14.61 -29.07
C MET A 1 -8.11 -15.39 -28.25
N ILE A 2 -7.77 -16.63 -28.61
CA ILE A 2 -6.84 -17.49 -27.83
C ILE A 2 -5.40 -16.93 -27.70
N LYS A 3 -4.86 -16.26 -28.71
CA LYS A 3 -3.50 -15.68 -28.67
C LYS A 3 -3.31 -14.58 -27.60
N TYR A 4 -4.32 -13.77 -27.31
CA TYR A 4 -4.25 -12.71 -26.32
C TYR A 4 -4.33 -13.24 -24.88
N ILE A 5 -5.04 -14.35 -24.66
CA ILE A 5 -5.11 -15.00 -23.34
C ILE A 5 -3.75 -15.58 -22.93
N PHE A 6 -3.00 -16.16 -23.86
CA PHE A 6 -1.65 -16.69 -23.59
C PHE A 6 -0.63 -15.58 -23.26
N ILE A 7 -0.72 -14.41 -23.90
CA ILE A 7 0.18 -13.29 -23.64
C ILE A 7 -0.09 -12.70 -22.23
N ILE A 8 -1.35 -12.56 -21.82
CA ILE A 8 -1.72 -12.06 -20.48
C ILE A 8 -1.25 -13.03 -19.40
N PHE A 9 -1.42 -14.33 -19.58
CA PHE A 9 -0.94 -15.34 -18.63
C PHE A 9 0.60 -15.37 -18.50
N PHE A 10 1.31 -15.12 -19.58
CA PHE A 10 2.77 -15.10 -19.57
C PHE A 10 3.34 -13.85 -18.89
N ILE A 11 2.73 -12.70 -19.09
CA ILE A 11 3.14 -11.44 -18.43
C ILE A 11 2.92 -11.54 -16.92
N THR A 12 1.76 -11.99 -16.47
CA THR A 12 1.46 -12.11 -15.04
C THR A 12 2.33 -13.14 -14.30
N SER A 13 2.80 -14.18 -14.97
CA SER A 13 3.70 -15.17 -14.38
C SER A 13 5.15 -14.67 -14.25
N ILE A 14 5.60 -13.83 -15.16
CA ILE A 14 6.92 -13.18 -15.09
C ILE A 14 6.92 -12.17 -13.94
N ASP A 15 5.92 -11.28 -13.87
CA ASP A 15 5.81 -10.29 -12.80
C ASP A 15 5.80 -10.95 -11.40
N LEU A 16 5.12 -12.10 -11.25
CA LEU A 16 5.10 -12.81 -9.97
C LEU A 16 6.47 -13.36 -9.60
N ALA A 17 7.19 -13.96 -10.54
CA ALA A 17 8.53 -14.49 -10.30
C ALA A 17 9.56 -13.38 -9.98
N GLU A 18 9.44 -12.22 -10.60
CA GLU A 18 10.28 -11.05 -10.31
C GLU A 18 10.02 -10.51 -8.89
N ILE A 19 8.76 -10.46 -8.45
CA ILE A 19 8.42 -10.04 -7.07
C ILE A 19 8.96 -11.04 -6.03
N GLU A 20 8.83 -12.34 -6.27
CA GLU A 20 9.38 -13.37 -5.38
C GLU A 20 10.91 -13.25 -5.29
N ASN A 21 11.60 -13.14 -6.42
CA ASN A 21 13.05 -12.94 -6.45
C ASN A 21 13.48 -11.66 -5.69
N ALA A 22 12.73 -10.58 -5.85
CA ALA A 22 13.00 -9.35 -5.11
C ALA A 22 12.81 -9.51 -3.59
N ARG A 23 11.82 -10.29 -3.14
CA ARG A 23 11.63 -10.62 -1.73
C ARG A 23 12.81 -11.42 -1.17
N ASP A 24 13.26 -12.44 -1.90
CA ASP A 24 14.43 -13.25 -1.54
C ASP A 24 15.68 -12.34 -1.40
N LEU A 25 15.90 -11.45 -2.37
CA LEU A 25 17.00 -10.48 -2.31
C LEU A 25 16.91 -9.53 -1.10
N MET A 26 15.69 -9.12 -0.74
CA MET A 26 15.49 -8.30 0.48
C MET A 26 15.80 -9.09 1.76
N GLU A 27 15.42 -10.37 1.84
CA GLU A 27 15.75 -11.25 2.97
C GLU A 27 17.27 -11.50 3.09
N GLU A 28 17.97 -11.58 1.96
CA GLU A 28 19.42 -11.67 1.92
C GLU A 28 20.15 -10.34 2.21
N GLY A 29 19.41 -9.22 2.36
CA GLY A 29 19.98 -7.89 2.56
C GLY A 29 20.55 -7.24 1.31
N LYS A 30 20.27 -7.81 0.12
CA LYS A 30 20.68 -7.31 -1.20
C LYS A 30 19.71 -6.26 -1.73
N PHE A 31 19.52 -5.20 -0.95
CA PHE A 31 18.45 -4.23 -1.19
C PHE A 31 18.57 -3.44 -2.49
N LYS A 32 19.79 -3.18 -2.97
CA LYS A 32 19.98 -2.48 -4.25
C LYS A 32 19.53 -3.33 -5.42
N GLU A 33 19.87 -4.60 -5.40
CA GLU A 33 19.48 -5.58 -6.41
C GLU A 33 17.95 -5.79 -6.38
N ALA A 34 17.35 -5.91 -5.18
CA ALA A 34 15.91 -5.97 -5.03
C ALA A 34 15.20 -4.73 -5.63
N MET A 35 15.73 -3.53 -5.44
CA MET A 35 15.18 -2.31 -6.02
C MET A 35 15.23 -2.35 -7.55
N GLU A 36 16.33 -2.86 -8.14
CA GLU A 36 16.49 -2.99 -9.59
C GLU A 36 15.46 -3.96 -10.18
N GLU A 37 15.18 -5.08 -9.50
CA GLU A 37 14.15 -6.05 -9.87
C GLU A 37 12.72 -5.48 -9.74
N LEU A 38 12.42 -4.75 -8.66
CA LEU A 38 11.08 -4.23 -8.41
C LEU A 38 10.70 -3.06 -9.33
N MET A 39 11.65 -2.25 -9.74
CA MET A 39 11.38 -0.99 -10.44
C MET A 39 10.64 -1.15 -11.78
N PRO A 40 10.96 -2.12 -12.65
CA PRO A 40 10.19 -2.38 -13.87
C PRO A 40 8.73 -2.73 -13.59
N ALA A 41 8.47 -3.67 -12.66
CA ALA A 41 7.13 -4.08 -12.26
C ALA A 41 6.33 -2.92 -11.65
N ALA A 42 6.95 -2.12 -10.77
CA ALA A 42 6.31 -0.94 -10.19
C ALA A 42 5.96 0.12 -11.24
N ARG A 43 6.82 0.33 -12.25
CA ARG A 43 6.53 1.24 -13.36
C ARG A 43 5.39 0.75 -14.24
N SER A 44 5.23 -0.56 -14.38
CA SER A 44 4.08 -1.16 -15.08
C SER A 44 2.80 -1.15 -14.24
N GLY A 45 2.90 -0.76 -12.96
CA GLY A 45 1.75 -0.59 -12.06
C GLY A 45 1.44 -1.81 -11.20
N ASN A 46 2.39 -2.73 -11.00
CA ASN A 46 2.24 -3.84 -10.08
C ASN A 46 2.17 -3.31 -8.64
N ALA A 47 1.07 -3.62 -7.94
CA ALA A 47 0.79 -3.07 -6.61
C ALA A 47 1.75 -3.63 -5.54
N ASP A 48 2.13 -4.92 -5.63
CA ASP A 48 3.08 -5.53 -4.69
C ASP A 48 4.47 -4.89 -4.81
N ALA A 49 4.93 -4.65 -6.04
CA ALA A 49 6.21 -3.97 -6.28
C ALA A 49 6.19 -2.53 -5.75
N GLU A 50 5.10 -1.80 -5.96
CA GLU A 50 4.95 -0.44 -5.44
C GLU A 50 4.96 -0.41 -3.90
N GLU A 51 4.30 -1.38 -3.25
CA GLU A 51 4.32 -1.51 -1.79
C GLU A 51 5.74 -1.79 -1.27
N LEU A 52 6.45 -2.76 -1.87
CA LEU A 52 7.80 -3.10 -1.46
C LEU A 52 8.77 -1.92 -1.63
N ILE A 53 8.67 -1.16 -2.71
CA ILE A 53 9.46 0.07 -2.90
C ILE A 53 9.10 1.11 -1.82
N GLY A 54 7.82 1.22 -1.45
CA GLY A 54 7.38 2.06 -0.34
C GLY A 54 8.07 1.68 0.97
N ILE A 55 8.14 0.39 1.29
CA ILE A 55 8.89 -0.13 2.46
C ILE A 55 10.37 0.24 2.37
N MET A 56 10.99 0.08 1.22
CA MET A 56 12.42 0.37 1.05
C MET A 56 12.74 1.85 1.32
N TYR A 57 11.92 2.78 0.83
CA TYR A 57 12.08 4.21 1.15
C TYR A 57 11.76 4.52 2.62
N ALA A 58 10.72 3.90 3.20
CA ALA A 58 10.33 4.11 4.59
C ALA A 58 11.41 3.71 5.58
N MET A 59 12.14 2.63 5.27
CA MET A 59 13.16 2.04 6.14
C MET A 59 14.59 2.38 5.73
N GLY A 60 14.81 2.97 4.55
CA GLY A 60 16.14 3.25 4.02
C GLY A 60 16.89 1.99 3.56
N LEU A 61 16.17 1.03 2.97
CA LEU A 61 16.74 -0.24 2.51
C LEU A 61 17.30 -0.09 1.08
N GLY A 62 18.62 -0.06 0.96
CA GLY A 62 19.30 0.12 -0.34
C GLY A 62 19.20 1.52 -0.95
N VAL A 63 18.38 2.38 -0.37
CA VAL A 63 18.18 3.80 -0.72
C VAL A 63 18.25 4.65 0.54
N GLU A 64 18.46 5.95 0.37
CA GLU A 64 18.28 6.88 1.49
C GLU A 64 16.81 6.91 1.91
N ARG A 65 16.58 6.92 3.22
CA ARG A 65 15.24 7.01 3.79
C ARG A 65 14.55 8.29 3.33
N ASP A 66 13.35 8.16 2.80
CA ASP A 66 12.54 9.27 2.31
C ASP A 66 11.07 8.99 2.59
N ASP A 67 10.53 9.62 3.64
CA ASP A 67 9.15 9.42 4.07
C ASP A 67 8.13 9.96 3.05
N VAL A 68 8.49 10.98 2.25
CA VAL A 68 7.62 11.52 1.19
C VAL A 68 7.50 10.51 0.04
N ARG A 69 8.64 10.01 -0.44
CA ARG A 69 8.64 8.98 -1.50
C ARG A 69 7.98 7.69 -1.03
N ALA A 70 8.22 7.28 0.21
CA ALA A 70 7.56 6.11 0.78
C ALA A 70 6.04 6.26 0.75
N PHE A 71 5.51 7.40 1.21
CA PHE A 71 4.09 7.70 1.16
C PHE A 71 3.54 7.69 -0.27
N GLU A 72 4.24 8.28 -1.23
CA GLU A 72 3.82 8.29 -2.64
C GLU A 72 3.69 6.87 -3.22
N TRP A 73 4.67 5.99 -2.95
CA TRP A 73 4.65 4.62 -3.42
C TRP A 73 3.54 3.81 -2.74
N TYR A 74 3.37 3.93 -1.42
CA TYR A 74 2.25 3.31 -0.72
C TYR A 74 0.90 3.81 -1.24
N LEU A 75 0.76 5.11 -1.51
CA LEU A 75 -0.49 5.66 -2.03
C LEU A 75 -0.84 5.08 -3.41
N ARG A 76 0.13 4.93 -4.31
CA ARG A 76 -0.07 4.30 -5.62
C ARG A 76 -0.57 2.86 -5.51
N SER A 77 0.06 2.07 -4.67
CA SER A 77 -0.32 0.68 -4.39
C SER A 77 -1.69 0.58 -3.70
N SER A 78 -1.94 1.44 -2.70
CA SER A 78 -3.19 1.47 -1.94
C SER A 78 -4.42 1.76 -2.80
N MET A 79 -4.28 2.63 -3.81
CA MET A 79 -5.34 2.97 -4.76
C MET A 79 -5.73 1.80 -5.68
N LYS A 80 -4.90 0.76 -5.76
CA LYS A 80 -5.18 -0.51 -6.46
C LYS A 80 -5.77 -1.57 -5.53
N GLY A 81 -6.00 -1.23 -4.27
CA GLY A 81 -6.61 -2.10 -3.27
C GLY A 81 -5.61 -3.01 -2.54
N HIS A 82 -4.29 -2.74 -2.60
CA HIS A 82 -3.31 -3.53 -1.86
C HIS A 82 -3.43 -3.28 -0.36
N PRO A 83 -3.79 -4.31 0.47
CA PRO A 83 -4.10 -4.08 1.88
C PRO A 83 -2.91 -3.54 2.69
N GLY A 84 -1.72 -4.13 2.56
CA GLY A 84 -0.51 -3.68 3.26
C GLY A 84 -0.17 -2.22 2.95
N ALA A 85 -0.30 -1.80 1.69
CA ALA A 85 -0.07 -0.41 1.31
C ALA A 85 -1.14 0.53 1.88
N GLN A 86 -2.41 0.10 1.94
CA GLN A 86 -3.49 0.86 2.59
C GLN A 86 -3.21 1.07 4.08
N SER A 87 -2.74 0.02 4.78
CA SER A 87 -2.29 0.11 6.17
C SER A 87 -1.13 1.09 6.32
N GLY A 88 -0.14 1.01 5.43
CA GLY A 88 0.98 1.96 5.38
C GLY A 88 0.54 3.41 5.21
N VAL A 89 -0.37 3.69 4.27
CA VAL A 89 -0.95 5.04 4.08
C VAL A 89 -1.69 5.50 5.33
N GLY A 90 -2.45 4.60 5.98
CA GLY A 90 -3.12 4.88 7.24
C GLY A 90 -2.14 5.34 8.33
N TRP A 91 -1.03 4.61 8.47
CA TRP A 91 0.02 4.96 9.42
C TRP A 91 0.66 6.33 9.14
N TYR A 92 0.97 6.63 7.88
CA TYR A 92 1.51 7.94 7.50
C TYR A 92 0.56 9.08 7.85
N TYR A 93 -0.75 8.92 7.62
CA TYR A 93 -1.74 9.91 8.03
C TYR A 93 -1.88 10.02 9.54
N GLU A 94 -1.78 8.92 10.29
CA GLU A 94 -1.87 8.94 11.75
C GLU A 94 -0.74 9.74 12.39
N ILE A 95 0.49 9.53 11.94
CA ILE A 95 1.67 10.19 12.55
C ILE A 95 2.07 11.50 11.87
N GLY A 96 1.55 11.78 10.66
CA GLY A 96 1.86 12.99 9.89
C GLY A 96 3.28 13.04 9.31
N ARG A 97 4.00 11.90 9.27
CA ARG A 97 5.37 11.88 8.77
C ARG A 97 5.40 12.05 7.24
N GLY A 98 6.25 12.95 6.74
CA GLY A 98 6.27 13.30 5.30
C GLY A 98 5.03 14.04 4.82
N LEU A 99 4.11 14.39 5.72
CA LEU A 99 2.88 15.13 5.45
C LEU A 99 2.88 16.45 6.25
N PRO A 100 2.07 17.45 5.84
CA PRO A 100 2.00 18.73 6.56
C PRO A 100 1.53 18.60 8.02
N ALA A 101 0.65 17.63 8.31
CA ALA A 101 0.13 17.35 9.65
C ALA A 101 -0.54 15.95 9.67
N PRO A 102 -0.72 15.34 10.87
CA PRO A 102 -1.56 14.16 11.05
C PRO A 102 -3.01 14.41 10.61
N ASP A 103 -3.64 13.37 10.04
CA ASP A 103 -5.06 13.38 9.68
C ASP A 103 -5.72 12.06 10.13
N LEU A 104 -6.31 12.07 11.31
CA LEU A 104 -6.94 10.87 11.90
C LEU A 104 -8.15 10.38 11.11
N VAL A 105 -8.85 11.27 10.39
CA VAL A 105 -9.99 10.90 9.55
C VAL A 105 -9.52 10.02 8.38
N ARG A 106 -8.45 10.47 7.70
CA ARG A 106 -7.85 9.67 6.63
C ARG A 106 -7.16 8.41 7.16
N ALA A 107 -6.48 8.50 8.30
CA ALA A 107 -5.87 7.32 8.93
C ALA A 107 -6.91 6.23 9.19
N TYR A 108 -7.99 6.57 9.87
CA TYR A 108 -9.10 5.66 10.15
C TYR A 108 -9.70 5.08 8.87
N MET A 109 -9.92 5.91 7.85
CA MET A 109 -10.44 5.48 6.56
C MET A 109 -9.53 4.43 5.90
N TRP A 110 -8.21 4.71 5.81
CA TRP A 110 -7.28 3.82 5.14
C TRP A 110 -7.09 2.49 5.88
N TYR A 111 -7.02 2.50 7.21
CA TYR A 111 -7.04 1.27 8.02
C TYR A 111 -8.33 0.47 7.79
N GLY A 112 -9.49 1.14 7.71
CA GLY A 112 -10.76 0.48 7.40
C GLY A 112 -10.79 -0.18 6.02
N LEU A 113 -10.23 0.47 5.00
CA LEU A 113 -10.11 -0.12 3.66
C LEU A 113 -9.13 -1.30 3.65
N SER A 114 -8.02 -1.20 4.36
CA SER A 114 -7.05 -2.28 4.53
C SER A 114 -7.68 -3.51 5.20
N ALA A 115 -8.43 -3.32 6.29
CA ALA A 115 -9.17 -4.39 6.95
C ALA A 115 -10.22 -5.05 6.03
N ILE A 116 -10.94 -4.27 5.22
CA ILE A 116 -11.86 -4.79 4.19
C ILE A 116 -11.09 -5.58 3.14
N GLY A 117 -9.86 -5.17 2.81
CA GLY A 117 -8.96 -5.86 1.89
C GLY A 117 -8.41 -7.18 2.42
N GLY A 118 -8.49 -7.42 3.73
CA GLY A 118 -8.10 -8.65 4.38
C GLY A 118 -6.86 -8.56 5.28
N ASP A 119 -6.38 -7.36 5.60
CA ASP A 119 -5.31 -7.14 6.58
C ASP A 119 -5.88 -7.19 8.01
N PRO A 120 -5.54 -8.23 8.82
CA PRO A 120 -6.11 -8.38 10.15
C PRO A 120 -5.58 -7.33 11.14
N ASP A 121 -4.37 -6.82 10.96
CA ASP A 121 -3.72 -5.87 11.86
C ASP A 121 -4.29 -4.45 11.67
N ALA A 122 -4.80 -4.16 10.48
CA ALA A 122 -5.42 -2.87 10.17
C ALA A 122 -6.69 -2.61 11.00
N ALA A 123 -7.47 -3.64 11.33
CA ALA A 123 -8.63 -3.51 12.21
C ALA A 123 -8.22 -3.08 13.63
N ILE A 124 -7.11 -3.60 14.14
CA ILE A 124 -6.55 -3.21 15.44
C ILE A 124 -6.09 -1.74 15.41
N SER A 125 -5.37 -1.36 14.35
CA SER A 125 -4.92 0.03 14.16
C SER A 125 -6.12 1.00 14.07
N GLN A 126 -7.19 0.60 13.39
CA GLN A 126 -8.42 1.38 13.29
C GLN A 126 -9.08 1.58 14.67
N GLU A 127 -9.11 0.54 15.51
CA GLU A 127 -9.62 0.62 16.88
C GLU A 127 -8.78 1.54 17.79
N GLU A 128 -7.49 1.64 17.56
CA GLU A 128 -6.64 2.56 18.31
C GLU A 128 -6.80 4.01 17.86
N VAL A 129 -6.96 4.24 16.57
CA VAL A 129 -7.14 5.59 16.02
C VAL A 129 -8.49 6.18 16.45
N ILE A 130 -9.57 5.39 16.47
CA ILE A 130 -10.91 5.89 16.83
C ILE A 130 -10.95 6.46 18.26
N LYS A 131 -10.12 5.96 19.18
CA LYS A 131 -10.02 6.45 20.57
C LYS A 131 -9.50 7.91 20.65
N LYS A 132 -8.87 8.38 19.57
CA LYS A 132 -8.29 9.73 19.45
C LYS A 132 -9.18 10.69 18.65
N MET A 133 -10.33 10.22 18.14
CA MET A 133 -11.19 10.96 17.21
C MET A 133 -12.44 11.52 17.90
N THR A 134 -12.94 12.64 17.39
CA THR A 134 -14.27 13.16 17.77
C THR A 134 -15.38 12.39 17.03
N PRO A 135 -16.64 12.43 17.54
CA PRO A 135 -17.79 11.82 16.84
C PRO A 135 -17.94 12.32 15.39
N GLU A 136 -17.73 13.62 15.14
CA GLU A 136 -17.83 14.22 13.81
C GLU A 136 -16.72 13.72 12.88
N GLN A 137 -15.51 13.48 13.40
CA GLN A 137 -14.41 12.90 12.64
C GLN A 137 -14.71 11.45 12.26
N ILE A 138 -15.31 10.69 13.18
CA ILE A 138 -15.69 9.28 12.94
C ILE A 138 -16.76 9.19 11.85
N GLU A 139 -17.80 10.03 11.93
CA GLU A 139 -18.85 10.08 10.92
C GLU A 139 -18.28 10.42 9.53
N LYS A 140 -17.41 11.43 9.45
CA LYS A 140 -16.72 11.81 8.22
C LYS A 140 -15.90 10.67 7.65
N ALA A 141 -15.17 9.93 8.49
CA ALA A 141 -14.37 8.79 8.06
C ALA A 141 -15.23 7.64 7.52
N HIS A 142 -16.36 7.36 8.14
CA HIS A 142 -17.30 6.34 7.64
C HIS A 142 -17.87 6.69 6.25
N ILE A 143 -18.17 7.96 5.99
CA ILE A 143 -18.58 8.43 4.66
C ILE A 143 -17.46 8.17 3.64
N LEU A 144 -16.22 8.54 3.96
CA LEU A 144 -15.08 8.31 3.09
C LEU A 144 -14.83 6.83 2.83
N ILE A 145 -14.95 5.96 3.85
CA ILE A 145 -14.82 4.51 3.65
C ILE A 145 -15.85 4.01 2.64
N LYS A 146 -17.11 4.42 2.77
CA LYS A 146 -18.18 4.02 1.86
C LYS A 146 -17.88 4.44 0.41
N ASP A 147 -17.43 5.66 0.22
CA ASP A 147 -17.13 6.21 -1.10
C ASP A 147 -15.94 5.50 -1.75
N TYR A 148 -14.82 5.38 -1.02
CA TYR A 148 -13.62 4.70 -1.52
C TYR A 148 -13.81 3.20 -1.70
N LYS A 149 -14.57 2.54 -0.80
CA LYS A 149 -14.91 1.12 -0.95
C LYS A 149 -15.62 0.86 -2.28
N SER A 150 -16.59 1.69 -2.63
CA SER A 150 -17.35 1.53 -3.88
C SER A 150 -16.46 1.68 -5.11
N TRP A 151 -15.37 2.42 -5.01
CA TRP A 151 -14.43 2.64 -6.10
C TRP A 151 -13.30 1.59 -6.15
N ILE A 152 -12.68 1.27 -5.00
CA ILE A 152 -11.55 0.32 -4.92
C ILE A 152 -12.03 -1.13 -4.97
N TYR A 153 -13.19 -1.42 -4.35
CA TYR A 153 -13.75 -2.77 -4.24
C TYR A 153 -15.18 -2.83 -4.79
N PRO A 154 -15.39 -2.62 -6.11
CA PRO A 154 -16.74 -2.48 -6.68
C PRO A 154 -17.63 -3.73 -6.54
N PHE A 155 -17.04 -4.89 -6.22
CA PHE A 155 -17.74 -6.18 -6.11
C PHE A 155 -17.69 -6.79 -4.71
N ARG A 156 -17.31 -6.03 -3.67
CA ARG A 156 -17.26 -6.47 -2.26
C ARG A 156 -18.19 -5.69 -1.35
#